data_8640ed41ba531f18be619b8e8790f38c
#
_entry.id   8640ed41ba531f18be619b8e8790f38c
#
_cell.length_a   1.000
_cell.length_b   1.000
_cell.length_c   1.000
_cell.angle_alpha   90.00
_cell.angle_beta   90.00
_cell.angle_gamma   90.00
#
_symmetry.space_group_name_H-M   'P 1'
#
loop_
_entity.id
_entity.type
_entity.pdbx_description
1 polymer ?
#
loop_
_entity_poly.entity_id
_entity_poly.type
_entity_poly.pdbx_seq_one_letter_code
_entity_poly.pdbx_strand_id
1 'polypeptide(L)'
;MMAIVALFQCLQSHVTATTGRQLSRIALAMVAMTGRVTMLGMARWAGKGGSYRTVQRFFATVIPWATLFWVFFRHHVYRSGEVYLLVGDEVIVTKAGKLTHGLDRFFASLYGKPVPGLAFFTLALVSVQARRSFPIRVEQVVRSDAEKAASKAQAAAKKPKALGAQRRPGRPKGSKNKPKTDGTFTLELLRITGWLEALLHLIAGVVSLTYLVLDGHFGHHNALRMVRQHHLHLISKLRCDAALYFPYTGPYAGRGPRRKYGRKIDYTHIPGQYLKETTVEGHIETRVYQAQLLHKEFAQPLNVVIIAKTNLQTQARAHVILFSSDLTLAAAALVDYYGLRFQIEFNFRDAKQYWGLEDFMNITPTGVTNAANLSLFMVNVAYRLCTDVRQRAPDYSVLDLKADYRGYKYVEETIQMLPEKPEPILLTKILSQVAGLGRIHAVQPSFSFS
;
A
#
# COMPACT_ATOMS: atom_id res chain seq x y z
N MET A 1 -26.02 7.47 -11.18
CA MET A 1 -26.14 7.49 -9.70
C MET A 1 -26.52 6.15 -9.08
N MET A 2 -27.35 5.33 -9.71
CA MET A 2 -27.73 4.00 -9.17
C MET A 2 -26.53 3.06 -8.93
N ALA A 3 -25.47 3.12 -9.74
CA ALA A 3 -24.34 2.20 -9.63
C ALA A 3 -23.65 2.19 -8.25
N ILE A 4 -23.35 3.35 -7.64
CA ILE A 4 -22.71 3.41 -6.31
C ILE A 4 -23.65 2.88 -5.22
N VAL A 5 -24.94 3.22 -5.28
CA VAL A 5 -25.93 2.72 -4.31
C VAL A 5 -26.05 1.20 -4.41
N ALA A 6 -26.09 0.64 -5.62
CA ALA A 6 -26.09 -0.79 -5.85
C ALA A 6 -24.81 -1.47 -5.33
N LEU A 7 -23.64 -0.88 -5.59
CA LEU A 7 -22.37 -1.41 -5.07
C LEU A 7 -22.33 -1.44 -3.54
N PHE A 8 -22.97 -0.51 -2.86
CA PHE A 8 -22.98 -0.45 -1.40
C PHE A 8 -24.08 -1.29 -0.74
N GLN A 9 -24.93 -1.98 -1.49
CA GLN A 9 -25.93 -2.88 -0.92
C GLN A 9 -25.28 -3.98 -0.05
N CYS A 10 -24.14 -4.51 -0.47
CA CYS A 10 -23.40 -5.52 0.30
C CYS A 10 -22.93 -5.02 1.68
N LEU A 11 -22.87 -3.70 1.89
CA LEU A 11 -22.39 -3.10 3.16
C LEU A 11 -23.53 -2.87 4.18
N GLN A 12 -24.80 -2.99 3.77
CA GLN A 12 -25.95 -2.58 4.59
C GLN A 12 -26.11 -3.35 5.90
N SER A 13 -25.70 -4.61 5.93
CA SER A 13 -25.74 -5.44 7.15
C SER A 13 -24.64 -5.10 8.16
N HIS A 14 -23.65 -4.29 7.77
CA HIS A 14 -22.47 -3.98 8.58
C HIS A 14 -22.46 -2.55 9.11
N VAL A 15 -23.41 -1.72 8.70
CA VAL A 15 -23.58 -0.33 9.18
C VAL A 15 -25.05 0.00 9.37
N THR A 16 -25.36 1.02 10.17
CA THR A 16 -26.75 1.48 10.30
C THR A 16 -27.25 2.03 8.96
N ALA A 17 -28.56 1.91 8.72
CA ALA A 17 -29.19 2.44 7.49
C ALA A 17 -28.87 3.93 7.26
N THR A 18 -28.72 4.71 8.34
CA THR A 18 -28.33 6.12 8.27
C THR A 18 -26.89 6.28 7.79
N THR A 19 -25.94 5.53 8.37
CA THR A 19 -24.53 5.55 7.97
C THR A 19 -24.36 5.09 6.52
N GLY A 20 -25.08 4.04 6.10
CA GLY A 20 -25.04 3.56 4.71
C GLY A 20 -25.56 4.59 3.70
N ARG A 21 -26.66 5.28 4.02
CA ARG A 21 -27.16 6.39 3.21
C ARG A 21 -26.19 7.56 3.13
N GLN A 22 -25.56 7.92 4.26
CA GLN A 22 -24.56 8.99 4.30
C GLN A 22 -23.33 8.62 3.48
N LEU A 23 -22.79 7.41 3.64
CA LEU A 23 -21.67 6.90 2.88
C LEU A 23 -21.95 6.96 1.36
N SER A 24 -23.12 6.49 0.92
CA SER A 24 -23.51 6.53 -0.50
C SER A 24 -23.54 7.96 -1.05
N ARG A 25 -24.11 8.90 -0.30
CA ARG A 25 -24.18 10.32 -0.70
C ARG A 25 -22.80 10.98 -0.75
N ILE A 26 -21.98 10.72 0.25
CA ILE A 26 -20.61 11.25 0.31
C ILE A 26 -19.78 10.68 -0.84
N ALA A 27 -19.87 9.39 -1.11
CA ALA A 27 -19.16 8.76 -2.23
C ALA A 27 -19.60 9.35 -3.58
N LEU A 28 -20.91 9.54 -3.80
CA LEU A 28 -21.44 10.21 -4.99
C LEU A 28 -20.91 11.64 -5.12
N ALA A 29 -20.90 12.40 -4.03
CA ALA A 29 -20.33 13.75 -4.02
C ALA A 29 -18.85 13.72 -4.38
N MET A 30 -18.05 12.82 -3.80
CA MET A 30 -16.61 12.68 -4.06
C MET A 30 -16.31 12.33 -5.51
N VAL A 31 -17.12 11.50 -6.15
CA VAL A 31 -16.93 11.14 -7.57
C VAL A 31 -17.29 12.30 -8.49
N ALA A 32 -18.31 13.11 -8.17
CA ALA A 32 -18.75 14.20 -9.02
C ALA A 32 -17.99 15.53 -8.81
N MET A 33 -17.52 15.80 -7.58
CA MET A 33 -16.97 17.09 -7.19
C MET A 33 -15.65 17.44 -7.88
N THR A 34 -15.42 18.75 -7.96
CA THR A 34 -14.15 19.37 -8.36
C THR A 34 -13.43 19.99 -7.16
N GLY A 35 -12.13 20.23 -7.33
CA GLY A 35 -11.29 20.87 -6.32
C GLY A 35 -11.00 19.97 -5.13
N ARG A 36 -10.66 20.59 -4.00
CA ARG A 36 -10.25 19.90 -2.78
C ARG A 36 -11.40 19.11 -2.14
N VAL A 37 -11.11 17.88 -1.72
CA VAL A 37 -12.09 17.00 -1.09
C VAL A 37 -12.21 17.31 0.40
N THR A 38 -13.05 18.29 0.72
CA THR A 38 -13.33 18.76 2.08
C THR A 38 -14.76 18.45 2.47
N MET A 39 -15.08 18.46 3.78
CA MET A 39 -16.47 18.27 4.25
C MET A 39 -17.44 19.29 3.64
N LEU A 40 -17.00 20.54 3.49
CA LEU A 40 -17.81 21.59 2.86
C LEU A 40 -18.01 21.32 1.37
N GLY A 41 -16.93 20.90 0.67
CA GLY A 41 -17.02 20.48 -0.73
C GLY A 41 -18.01 19.33 -0.91
N MET A 42 -17.87 18.26 -0.12
CA MET A 42 -18.79 17.12 -0.14
C MET A 42 -20.24 17.56 0.08
N ALA A 43 -20.50 18.43 1.07
CA ALA A 43 -21.86 18.90 1.36
C ALA A 43 -22.48 19.69 0.20
N ARG A 44 -21.70 20.52 -0.50
CA ARG A 44 -22.17 21.25 -1.69
C ARG A 44 -22.56 20.34 -2.84
N TRP A 45 -21.89 19.20 -3.00
CA TRP A 45 -22.10 18.26 -4.09
C TRP A 45 -23.06 17.10 -3.73
N ALA A 46 -23.32 16.87 -2.44
CA ALA A 46 -24.17 15.77 -1.99
C ALA A 46 -25.69 16.01 -2.26
N GLY A 47 -26.11 17.23 -2.53
CA GLY A 47 -27.49 17.58 -2.79
C GLY A 47 -28.43 17.39 -1.59
N LYS A 48 -29.72 17.12 -1.85
CA LYS A 48 -30.74 16.96 -0.81
C LYS A 48 -30.37 15.86 0.19
N GLY A 49 -30.33 16.23 1.48
CA GLY A 49 -29.96 15.33 2.59
C GLY A 49 -28.46 15.14 2.83
N GLY A 50 -27.59 15.87 2.10
CA GLY A 50 -26.15 15.91 2.29
C GLY A 50 -25.67 17.21 2.93
N SER A 51 -26.42 17.83 3.84
CA SER A 51 -26.02 19.06 4.51
C SER A 51 -24.65 18.92 5.19
N TYR A 52 -23.97 20.06 5.42
CA TYR A 52 -22.68 20.07 6.13
C TYR A 52 -22.74 19.33 7.47
N ARG A 53 -23.82 19.51 8.24
CA ARG A 53 -24.02 18.77 9.51
C ARG A 53 -24.16 17.27 9.30
N THR A 54 -24.78 16.83 8.20
CA THR A 54 -24.87 15.41 7.86
C THR A 54 -23.48 14.82 7.57
N VAL A 55 -22.67 15.52 6.78
CA VAL A 55 -21.29 15.11 6.49
C VAL A 55 -20.45 15.11 7.77
N GLN A 56 -20.56 16.15 8.61
CA GLN A 56 -19.86 16.22 9.88
C GLN A 56 -20.21 15.06 10.83
N ARG A 57 -21.50 14.69 10.92
CA ARG A 57 -21.94 13.53 11.72
C ARG A 57 -21.36 12.23 11.21
N PHE A 58 -21.31 12.02 9.89
CA PHE A 58 -20.66 10.87 9.30
C PHE A 58 -19.20 10.75 9.75
N PHE A 59 -18.43 11.83 9.67
CA PHE A 59 -17.03 11.80 10.10
C PHE A 59 -16.85 11.64 11.62
N ALA A 60 -17.88 11.93 12.43
CA ALA A 60 -17.89 11.71 13.87
C ALA A 60 -18.37 10.30 14.27
N THR A 61 -18.92 9.50 13.33
CA THR A 61 -19.45 8.16 13.61
C THR A 61 -18.33 7.13 13.56
N VAL A 62 -18.32 6.18 14.51
CA VAL A 62 -17.41 5.04 14.45
C VAL A 62 -17.88 4.09 13.36
N ILE A 63 -17.01 3.83 12.37
CA ILE A 63 -17.31 3.01 11.19
C ILE A 63 -16.36 1.81 11.19
N PRO A 64 -16.85 0.58 10.98
CA PRO A 64 -16.04 -0.63 10.95
C PRO A 64 -15.30 -0.79 9.60
N TRP A 65 -14.37 0.10 9.31
CA TRP A 65 -13.74 0.21 7.99
C TRP A 65 -13.12 -1.08 7.48
N ALA A 66 -12.40 -1.83 8.33
CA ALA A 66 -11.80 -3.10 7.91
C ALA A 66 -12.85 -4.08 7.39
N THR A 67 -14.02 -4.16 8.06
CA THR A 67 -15.15 -4.97 7.60
C THR A 67 -15.70 -4.44 6.28
N LEU A 68 -15.87 -3.11 6.13
CA LEU A 68 -16.39 -2.53 4.88
C LEU A 68 -15.44 -2.76 3.70
N PHE A 69 -14.13 -2.58 3.89
CA PHE A 69 -13.12 -2.90 2.87
C PHE A 69 -13.21 -4.37 2.45
N TRP A 70 -13.26 -5.27 3.43
CA TRP A 70 -13.30 -6.70 3.18
C TRP A 70 -14.58 -7.12 2.46
N VAL A 71 -15.74 -6.70 2.94
CA VAL A 71 -17.04 -7.05 2.32
C VAL A 71 -17.11 -6.52 0.90
N PHE A 72 -16.69 -5.27 0.67
CA PHE A 72 -16.63 -4.68 -0.66
C PHE A 72 -15.69 -5.46 -1.58
N PHE A 73 -14.47 -5.75 -1.12
CA PHE A 73 -13.50 -6.53 -1.88
C PHE A 73 -14.05 -7.91 -2.23
N ARG A 74 -14.60 -8.62 -1.25
CA ARG A 74 -15.14 -9.98 -1.43
C ARG A 74 -16.27 -10.02 -2.47
N HIS A 75 -17.16 -9.05 -2.45
CA HIS A 75 -18.33 -9.03 -3.35
C HIS A 75 -18.01 -8.52 -4.76
N HIS A 76 -17.07 -7.59 -4.90
CA HIS A 76 -16.91 -6.86 -6.16
C HIS A 76 -15.57 -7.04 -6.85
N VAL A 77 -14.58 -7.55 -6.15
CA VAL A 77 -13.18 -7.60 -6.64
C VAL A 77 -12.61 -9.01 -6.58
N TYR A 78 -12.86 -9.75 -5.50
CA TYR A 78 -12.32 -11.08 -5.29
C TYR A 78 -12.69 -12.04 -6.42
N ARG A 79 -11.70 -12.80 -6.88
CA ARG A 79 -11.87 -13.88 -7.84
C ARG A 79 -11.27 -15.16 -7.30
N SER A 80 -12.09 -16.22 -7.28
CA SER A 80 -11.62 -17.54 -6.87
C SER A 80 -10.54 -18.06 -7.83
N GLY A 81 -9.52 -18.70 -7.30
CA GLY A 81 -8.40 -19.23 -8.09
C GLY A 81 -7.30 -18.23 -8.43
N GLU A 82 -7.47 -16.92 -8.15
CA GLU A 82 -6.37 -15.96 -8.27
C GLU A 82 -5.40 -16.04 -7.07
N VAL A 83 -4.13 -15.80 -7.32
CA VAL A 83 -3.11 -15.68 -6.28
C VAL A 83 -3.10 -14.25 -5.75
N TYR A 84 -3.25 -14.13 -4.42
CA TYR A 84 -3.18 -12.85 -3.72
C TYR A 84 -1.94 -12.79 -2.83
N LEU A 85 -1.23 -11.68 -2.91
CA LEU A 85 -0.17 -11.31 -1.97
C LEU A 85 -0.73 -10.34 -0.94
N LEU A 86 -0.33 -10.47 0.30
CA LEU A 86 -0.53 -9.41 1.28
C LEU A 86 0.65 -8.44 1.19
N VAL A 87 0.37 -7.15 1.08
CA VAL A 87 1.38 -6.09 1.00
C VAL A 87 1.13 -5.09 2.10
N GLY A 88 2.18 -4.63 2.77
CA GLY A 88 2.11 -3.58 3.78
C GLY A 88 3.04 -2.41 3.45
N ASP A 89 2.53 -1.18 3.59
CA ASP A 89 3.35 0.03 3.42
C ASP A 89 2.76 1.21 4.19
N GLU A 90 3.59 2.21 4.47
CA GLU A 90 3.21 3.42 5.19
C GLU A 90 3.14 4.64 4.26
N VAL A 91 2.04 5.39 4.35
CA VAL A 91 1.89 6.66 3.66
C VAL A 91 1.92 7.82 4.65
N ILE A 92 2.68 8.86 4.31
CA ILE A 92 2.74 10.09 5.08
C ILE A 92 1.91 11.17 4.39
N VAL A 93 1.08 11.82 5.19
CA VAL A 93 0.21 12.93 4.80
C VAL A 93 0.67 14.17 5.54
N THR A 94 1.22 15.14 4.83
CA THR A 94 1.69 16.41 5.42
C THR A 94 0.52 17.24 5.95
N LYS A 95 0.68 17.85 7.11
CA LYS A 95 -0.33 18.69 7.75
C LYS A 95 0.30 19.95 8.34
N ALA A 96 -0.32 21.09 8.08
CA ALA A 96 0.10 22.39 8.64
C ALA A 96 -0.58 22.71 9.97
N GLY A 97 -1.69 22.02 10.31
CA GLY A 97 -2.46 22.24 11.55
C GLY A 97 -1.68 21.80 12.79
N LYS A 98 -2.07 22.34 13.96
CA LYS A 98 -1.44 22.03 15.25
C LYS A 98 -2.27 21.06 16.11
N LEU A 99 -3.56 20.89 15.82
CA LEU A 99 -4.53 20.19 16.67
C LEU A 99 -4.96 18.83 16.11
N THR A 100 -4.45 18.44 14.95
CA THR A 100 -4.84 17.17 14.32
C THR A 100 -4.37 15.98 15.16
N HIS A 101 -5.27 15.04 15.45
CA HIS A 101 -4.94 13.85 16.22
C HIS A 101 -3.81 13.05 15.56
N GLY A 102 -2.83 12.64 16.37
CA GLY A 102 -1.67 11.85 15.90
C GLY A 102 -0.65 12.64 15.10
N LEU A 103 -0.73 13.98 15.06
CA LEU A 103 0.26 14.82 14.41
C LEU A 103 1.65 14.62 15.06
N ASP A 104 2.62 14.30 14.22
CA ASP A 104 4.02 14.15 14.63
C ASP A 104 4.95 14.46 13.45
N ARG A 105 6.26 14.28 13.63
CA ARG A 105 7.25 14.42 12.56
C ARG A 105 7.61 13.04 12.00
N PHE A 106 7.21 12.79 10.77
CA PHE A 106 7.52 11.55 10.05
C PHE A 106 8.50 11.82 8.91
N PHE A 107 9.38 10.87 8.65
CA PHE A 107 10.31 10.96 7.53
C PHE A 107 9.54 10.81 6.22
N ALA A 108 9.58 11.83 5.38
CA ALA A 108 8.98 11.79 4.05
C ALA A 108 10.08 11.73 2.99
N SER A 109 10.11 10.64 2.23
CA SER A 109 11.12 10.39 1.19
C SER A 109 11.18 11.51 0.14
N LEU A 110 10.01 12.07 -0.21
CA LEU A 110 9.91 13.20 -1.14
C LEU A 110 10.73 14.43 -0.71
N TYR A 111 10.80 14.68 0.60
CA TYR A 111 11.52 15.83 1.16
C TYR A 111 12.90 15.45 1.72
N GLY A 112 13.25 14.17 1.80
CA GLY A 112 14.49 13.67 2.39
C GLY A 112 14.69 14.02 3.87
N LYS A 113 13.62 14.44 4.57
CA LYS A 113 13.65 14.90 5.98
C LYS A 113 12.33 14.62 6.71
N PRO A 114 12.35 14.62 8.06
CA PRO A 114 11.12 14.56 8.85
C PRO A 114 10.27 15.83 8.67
N VAL A 115 8.99 15.65 8.31
CA VAL A 115 8.01 16.72 8.11
C VAL A 115 6.84 16.56 9.08
N PRO A 116 6.15 17.66 9.48
CA PRO A 116 4.91 17.53 10.23
C PRO A 116 3.84 16.84 9.41
N GLY A 117 3.20 15.82 9.97
CA GLY A 117 2.20 15.06 9.23
C GLY A 117 1.56 13.95 10.06
N LEU A 118 0.78 13.16 9.37
CA LEU A 118 0.14 11.94 9.87
C LEU A 118 0.70 10.77 9.09
N ALA A 119 0.88 9.64 9.73
CA ALA A 119 1.28 8.40 9.08
C ALA A 119 0.13 7.39 9.15
N PHE A 120 -0.10 6.69 8.04
CA PHE A 120 -1.09 5.62 7.95
C PHE A 120 -0.43 4.38 7.39
N PHE A 121 -0.47 3.29 8.16
CA PHE A 121 -0.04 1.98 7.67
C PHE A 121 -1.23 1.29 6.99
N THR A 122 -1.00 0.80 5.78
CA THR A 122 -2.02 0.15 4.96
C THR A 122 -1.62 -1.29 4.68
N LEU A 123 -2.55 -2.21 4.91
CA LEU A 123 -2.48 -3.58 4.39
C LEU A 123 -3.38 -3.68 3.17
N ALA A 124 -2.85 -4.21 2.08
CA ALA A 124 -3.56 -4.35 0.82
C ALA A 124 -3.40 -5.78 0.27
N LEU A 125 -4.44 -6.28 -0.38
CA LEU A 125 -4.36 -7.49 -1.20
C LEU A 125 -3.95 -7.11 -2.62
N VAL A 126 -2.92 -7.75 -3.12
CA VAL A 126 -2.45 -7.57 -4.51
C VAL A 126 -2.77 -8.82 -5.30
N SER A 127 -3.62 -8.71 -6.32
CA SER A 127 -3.83 -9.79 -7.29
C SER A 127 -2.61 -9.88 -8.20
N VAL A 128 -2.02 -11.07 -8.26
CA VAL A 128 -0.87 -11.35 -9.14
C VAL A 128 -1.31 -11.30 -10.60
N GLN A 129 -2.48 -11.84 -10.91
CA GLN A 129 -3.02 -11.89 -12.28
C GLN A 129 -3.47 -10.51 -12.77
N ALA A 130 -4.24 -9.79 -11.95
CA ALA A 130 -4.71 -8.44 -12.30
C ALA A 130 -3.61 -7.36 -12.15
N ARG A 131 -2.47 -7.68 -11.52
CA ARG A 131 -1.35 -6.78 -11.22
C ARG A 131 -1.81 -5.49 -10.54
N ARG A 132 -2.73 -5.63 -9.57
CA ARG A 132 -3.41 -4.51 -8.92
C ARG A 132 -3.52 -4.71 -7.42
N SER A 133 -3.34 -3.60 -6.69
CA SER A 133 -3.47 -3.54 -5.23
C SER A 133 -4.83 -3.02 -4.81
N PHE A 134 -5.37 -3.60 -3.73
CA PHE A 134 -6.65 -3.26 -3.12
C PHE A 134 -6.45 -3.06 -1.63
N PRO A 135 -6.53 -1.82 -1.11
CA PRO A 135 -6.51 -1.56 0.32
C PRO A 135 -7.60 -2.36 1.05
N ILE A 136 -7.22 -3.03 2.14
CA ILE A 136 -8.15 -3.83 2.96
C ILE A 136 -8.18 -3.34 4.40
N ARG A 137 -7.09 -2.77 4.88
CA ARG A 137 -6.99 -2.22 6.23
C ARG A 137 -6.10 -1.00 6.23
N VAL A 138 -6.55 0.06 6.89
CA VAL A 138 -5.82 1.34 7.01
C VAL A 138 -5.86 1.78 8.45
N GLU A 139 -4.70 1.93 9.06
CA GLU A 139 -4.56 2.28 10.47
C GLU A 139 -3.65 3.49 10.65
N GLN A 140 -4.08 4.43 11.49
CA GLN A 140 -3.25 5.57 11.82
C GLN A 140 -2.10 5.15 12.76
N VAL A 141 -0.88 5.53 12.41
CA VAL A 141 0.29 5.35 13.27
C VAL A 141 0.38 6.51 14.26
N VAL A 142 -0.08 6.29 15.48
CA VAL A 142 0.02 7.27 16.57
C VAL A 142 1.16 6.85 17.49
N ARG A 143 2.19 7.68 17.61
CA ARG A 143 3.33 7.41 18.51
C ARG A 143 2.98 7.80 19.95
N SER A 144 3.29 6.91 20.86
CA SER A 144 3.19 7.20 22.30
C SER A 144 4.25 8.24 22.73
N ASP A 145 4.05 8.85 23.88
CA ASP A 145 5.03 9.80 24.43
C ASP A 145 6.37 9.13 24.74
N ALA A 146 6.36 7.84 25.09
CA ALA A 146 7.57 7.03 25.27
C ALA A 146 8.33 6.85 23.94
N GLU A 147 7.63 6.59 22.82
CA GLU A 147 8.25 6.50 21.48
C GLU A 147 8.84 7.83 21.03
N LYS A 148 8.14 8.93 21.26
CA LYS A 148 8.61 10.29 20.97
C LYS A 148 9.87 10.61 21.76
N ALA A 149 9.87 10.30 23.04
CA ALA A 149 11.05 10.48 23.93
C ALA A 149 12.23 9.62 23.48
N ALA A 150 12.02 8.35 23.17
CA ALA A 150 13.06 7.44 22.67
C ALA A 150 13.64 7.93 21.31
N SER A 151 12.81 8.37 20.39
CA SER A 151 13.23 8.94 19.09
C SER A 151 14.07 10.22 19.29
N LYS A 152 13.64 11.10 20.19
CA LYS A 152 14.37 12.33 20.54
C LYS A 152 15.75 12.04 21.18
N ALA A 153 15.80 11.04 22.08
CA ALA A 153 17.05 10.60 22.70
C ALA A 153 18.03 9.99 21.67
N GLN A 154 17.52 9.17 20.74
CA GLN A 154 18.33 8.62 19.65
C GLN A 154 18.84 9.71 18.69
N ALA A 155 18.03 10.70 18.37
CA ALA A 155 18.45 11.84 17.54
C ALA A 155 19.52 12.69 18.24
N ALA A 156 19.40 12.90 19.55
CA ALA A 156 20.42 13.60 20.36
C ALA A 156 21.75 12.82 20.44
N ALA A 157 21.68 11.48 20.54
CA ALA A 157 22.86 10.61 20.56
C ALA A 157 23.59 10.56 19.20
N LYS A 158 22.90 10.86 18.09
CA LYS A 158 23.48 10.92 16.72
C LYS A 158 24.11 12.25 16.36
N LYS A 159 24.09 13.28 17.24
CA LYS A 159 24.82 14.53 16.98
C LYS A 159 26.31 14.21 16.79
N PRO A 160 26.98 14.83 15.79
CA PRO A 160 28.37 14.54 15.53
C PRO A 160 29.21 14.83 16.79
N LYS A 161 29.90 13.82 17.26
CA LYS A 161 30.96 14.03 18.25
C LYS A 161 32.01 14.93 17.59
N ALA A 162 32.51 15.93 18.34
CA ALA A 162 33.51 16.87 17.87
C ALA A 162 34.63 16.15 17.10
N LEU A 163 35.08 16.77 16.00
CA LEU A 163 36.24 16.30 15.23
C LEU A 163 37.41 16.01 16.20
N GLY A 164 37.79 14.73 16.31
CA GLY A 164 38.94 14.32 17.12
C GLY A 164 38.82 13.02 17.92
N ALA A 165 37.60 12.51 18.16
CA ALA A 165 37.47 11.25 18.90
C ALA A 165 37.55 10.06 17.93
N GLN A 166 38.74 9.50 17.72
CA GLN A 166 38.89 8.21 17.02
C GLN A 166 38.05 7.14 17.70
N ARG A 167 37.08 6.62 16.99
CA ARG A 167 36.32 5.42 17.40
C ARG A 167 37.34 4.27 17.45
N ARG A 168 37.56 3.69 18.62
CA ARG A 168 38.28 2.41 18.72
C ARG A 168 37.46 1.37 17.87
N PRO A 169 38.06 0.77 16.85
CA PRO A 169 37.41 -0.27 16.08
C PRO A 169 37.21 -1.49 16.97
N GLY A 170 36.03 -2.04 16.99
CA GLY A 170 35.74 -3.29 17.68
C GLY A 170 34.60 -3.20 18.71
N ARG A 171 34.15 -4.36 19.12
CA ARG A 171 33.09 -4.53 20.11
C ARG A 171 33.65 -4.24 21.51
N PRO A 172 32.94 -3.54 22.42
CA PRO A 172 33.36 -3.35 23.79
C PRO A 172 33.68 -4.68 24.49
N LYS A 173 34.82 -4.76 25.18
CA LYS A 173 35.24 -5.93 25.96
C LYS A 173 34.15 -6.28 26.98
N GLY A 174 33.73 -7.55 27.03
CA GLY A 174 32.67 -8.02 27.97
C GLY A 174 31.23 -7.94 27.44
N SER A 175 30.96 -7.39 26.25
CA SER A 175 29.62 -7.39 25.67
C SER A 175 29.22 -8.81 25.22
N LYS A 176 28.15 -9.39 25.76
CA LYS A 176 27.63 -10.71 25.38
C LYS A 176 26.75 -10.60 24.12
N ASN A 177 26.74 -11.66 23.29
CA ASN A 177 25.79 -11.76 22.19
C ASN A 177 24.39 -11.96 22.79
N LYS A 178 23.45 -11.07 22.47
CA LYS A 178 22.04 -11.34 22.78
C LYS A 178 21.59 -12.53 21.93
N PRO A 179 20.83 -13.50 22.52
CA PRO A 179 20.24 -14.57 21.75
C PRO A 179 19.38 -13.97 20.63
N LYS A 180 19.49 -14.48 19.42
CA LYS A 180 18.74 -13.97 18.26
C LYS A 180 17.24 -14.26 18.37
N THR A 181 16.88 -15.25 19.19
CA THR A 181 15.51 -15.70 19.41
C THR A 181 14.71 -14.86 20.41
N ASP A 182 15.38 -14.13 21.30
CA ASP A 182 14.75 -13.45 22.46
C ASP A 182 14.55 -11.94 22.29
N GLY A 183 14.70 -11.42 21.08
CA GLY A 183 14.43 -10.00 20.80
C GLY A 183 12.94 -9.68 20.99
N THR A 184 12.62 -8.76 21.89
CA THR A 184 11.27 -8.15 21.95
C THR A 184 11.00 -7.39 20.65
N PHE A 185 9.77 -7.48 20.15
CA PHE A 185 9.37 -6.68 19.00
C PHE A 185 9.39 -5.19 19.35
N THR A 186 9.71 -4.38 18.38
CA THR A 186 9.49 -2.94 18.47
C THR A 186 7.99 -2.64 18.56
N LEU A 187 7.62 -1.48 19.09
CA LEU A 187 6.22 -1.07 19.15
C LEU A 187 5.58 -0.99 17.74
N GLU A 188 6.36 -0.65 16.73
CA GLU A 188 5.95 -0.71 15.34
C GLU A 188 5.56 -2.14 14.93
N LEU A 189 6.44 -3.13 15.15
CA LEU A 189 6.15 -4.52 14.83
C LEU A 189 5.00 -5.08 15.65
N LEU A 190 4.84 -4.67 16.91
CA LEU A 190 3.69 -5.07 17.73
C LEU A 190 2.37 -4.53 17.16
N ARG A 191 2.35 -3.28 16.69
CA ARG A 191 1.17 -2.72 16.02
C ARG A 191 0.83 -3.49 14.75
N ILE A 192 1.85 -3.71 13.88
CA ILE A 192 1.66 -4.45 12.63
C ILE A 192 1.18 -5.89 12.92
N THR A 193 1.73 -6.55 13.95
CA THR A 193 1.27 -7.89 14.39
C THR A 193 -0.22 -7.88 14.69
N GLY A 194 -0.69 -6.94 15.52
CA GLY A 194 -2.11 -6.87 15.88
C GLY A 194 -3.03 -6.56 14.71
N TRP A 195 -2.58 -5.68 13.79
CA TRP A 195 -3.34 -5.39 12.57
C TRP A 195 -3.39 -6.57 11.60
N LEU A 196 -2.28 -7.28 11.48
CA LEU A 196 -2.16 -8.48 10.64
C LEU A 196 -3.05 -9.61 11.18
N GLU A 197 -2.99 -9.88 12.48
CA GLU A 197 -3.81 -10.90 13.14
C GLU A 197 -5.30 -10.64 12.94
N ALA A 198 -5.75 -9.42 13.21
CA ALA A 198 -7.15 -9.03 13.03
C ALA A 198 -7.59 -9.11 11.56
N LEU A 199 -6.71 -8.79 10.61
CA LEU A 199 -7.01 -8.93 9.18
C LEU A 199 -7.10 -10.40 8.78
N LEU A 200 -6.14 -11.22 9.16
CA LEU A 200 -6.13 -12.65 8.81
C LEU A 200 -7.36 -13.37 9.37
N HIS A 201 -7.78 -13.02 10.59
CA HIS A 201 -9.04 -13.52 11.15
C HIS A 201 -10.26 -13.10 10.32
N LEU A 202 -10.31 -11.85 9.87
CA LEU A 202 -11.42 -11.31 9.07
C LEU A 202 -11.56 -12.00 7.71
N ILE A 203 -10.44 -12.33 7.03
CA ILE A 203 -10.44 -12.90 5.68
C ILE A 203 -10.37 -14.44 5.68
N ALA A 204 -10.28 -15.04 6.85
CA ALA A 204 -10.11 -16.49 7.01
C ALA A 204 -11.16 -17.30 6.22
N GLY A 205 -10.72 -18.38 5.60
CA GLY A 205 -11.58 -19.30 4.84
C GLY A 205 -12.00 -18.82 3.44
N VAL A 206 -11.60 -17.60 3.04
CA VAL A 206 -11.94 -17.06 1.70
C VAL A 206 -10.68 -16.85 0.86
N VAL A 207 -9.67 -16.15 1.39
CA VAL A 207 -8.41 -15.89 0.69
C VAL A 207 -7.31 -16.69 1.36
N SER A 208 -6.64 -17.56 0.59
CA SER A 208 -5.43 -18.24 1.05
C SER A 208 -4.23 -17.34 0.80
N LEU A 209 -3.56 -16.92 1.87
CA LEU A 209 -2.36 -16.11 1.80
C LEU A 209 -1.13 -16.94 2.17
N THR A 210 -0.09 -16.81 1.35
CA THR A 210 1.21 -17.44 1.58
C THR A 210 2.29 -16.42 1.89
N TYR A 211 2.20 -15.23 1.29
CA TYR A 211 3.26 -14.24 1.33
C TYR A 211 2.79 -12.91 1.88
N LEU A 212 3.61 -12.32 2.76
CA LEU A 212 3.57 -10.91 3.12
C LEU A 212 4.79 -10.21 2.50
N VAL A 213 4.55 -9.20 1.67
CA VAL A 213 5.59 -8.43 0.99
C VAL A 213 5.72 -7.07 1.64
N LEU A 214 6.89 -6.78 2.16
CA LEU A 214 7.22 -5.53 2.84
C LEU A 214 8.46 -4.87 2.19
N ASP A 215 8.61 -3.58 2.39
CA ASP A 215 9.76 -2.84 1.88
C ASP A 215 11.08 -3.22 2.58
N GLY A 216 12.21 -2.64 2.13
CA GLY A 216 13.52 -2.93 2.69
C GLY A 216 13.74 -2.48 4.15
N HIS A 217 12.86 -1.64 4.70
CA HIS A 217 12.87 -1.30 6.13
C HIS A 217 12.65 -2.55 7.00
N PHE A 218 11.81 -3.45 6.53
CA PHE A 218 11.49 -4.72 7.19
C PHE A 218 12.42 -5.87 6.80
N GLY A 219 13.52 -5.61 6.09
CA GLY A 219 14.52 -6.60 5.71
C GLY A 219 15.40 -7.08 6.88
N HIS A 220 14.81 -7.41 8.04
CA HIS A 220 15.54 -7.82 9.24
C HIS A 220 14.85 -8.98 9.98
N HIS A 221 15.61 -9.63 10.90
CA HIS A 221 15.18 -10.86 11.58
C HIS A 221 13.86 -10.73 12.34
N ASN A 222 13.63 -9.63 13.05
CA ASN A 222 12.41 -9.48 13.84
C ASN A 222 11.15 -9.37 12.97
N ALA A 223 11.23 -8.70 11.82
CA ALA A 223 10.12 -8.67 10.86
C ALA A 223 9.86 -10.07 10.29
N LEU A 224 10.91 -10.83 9.94
CA LEU A 224 10.75 -12.22 9.51
C LEU A 224 10.08 -13.08 10.57
N ARG A 225 10.49 -12.95 11.85
CA ARG A 225 9.89 -13.67 12.97
C ARG A 225 8.42 -13.32 13.17
N MET A 226 8.07 -12.04 13.09
CA MET A 226 6.70 -11.54 13.14
C MET A 226 5.84 -12.21 12.06
N VAL A 227 6.29 -12.19 10.81
CA VAL A 227 5.52 -12.76 9.68
C VAL A 227 5.32 -14.26 9.84
N ARG A 228 6.34 -14.98 10.31
CA ARG A 228 6.25 -16.43 10.56
C ARG A 228 5.31 -16.83 11.70
N GLN A 229 5.10 -15.97 12.69
CA GLN A 229 4.10 -16.21 13.74
C GLN A 229 2.67 -16.31 13.18
N HIS A 230 2.45 -15.71 12.01
CA HIS A 230 1.17 -15.78 11.29
C HIS A 230 1.17 -16.81 10.16
N HIS A 231 2.11 -17.76 10.15
CA HIS A 231 2.23 -18.80 9.12
C HIS A 231 2.42 -18.29 7.69
N LEU A 232 2.94 -17.06 7.55
CA LEU A 232 3.25 -16.46 6.26
C LEU A 232 4.77 -16.49 5.99
N HIS A 233 5.12 -16.37 4.70
CA HIS A 233 6.48 -16.12 4.27
C HIS A 233 6.69 -14.62 4.02
N LEU A 234 7.82 -14.10 4.49
CA LEU A 234 8.24 -12.72 4.20
C LEU A 234 8.96 -12.66 2.86
N ILE A 235 8.55 -11.72 2.01
CA ILE A 235 9.33 -11.24 0.87
C ILE A 235 9.73 -9.79 1.15
N SER A 236 11.04 -9.49 1.06
CA SER A 236 11.54 -8.13 1.28
C SER A 236 12.90 -7.95 0.60
N LYS A 237 13.53 -6.79 0.82
CA LYS A 237 14.81 -6.40 0.26
C LYS A 237 15.85 -6.26 1.37
N LEU A 238 17.07 -6.77 1.14
CA LEU A 238 18.23 -6.49 1.98
C LEU A 238 18.97 -5.24 1.47
N ARG A 239 19.81 -4.70 2.33
CA ARG A 239 20.75 -3.65 1.94
C ARG A 239 21.73 -4.17 0.90
N CYS A 240 22.17 -3.32 -0.02
CA CYS A 240 23.11 -3.72 -1.07
C CYS A 240 24.46 -4.21 -0.53
N ASP A 241 24.85 -3.80 0.68
CA ASP A 241 26.08 -4.19 1.38
C ASP A 241 25.90 -5.36 2.36
N ALA A 242 24.74 -6.05 2.33
CA ALA A 242 24.43 -7.14 3.25
C ALA A 242 25.49 -8.26 3.22
N ALA A 243 25.93 -8.70 4.40
CA ALA A 243 26.95 -9.74 4.53
C ALA A 243 26.29 -11.13 4.44
N LEU A 244 26.17 -11.67 3.24
CA LEU A 244 25.65 -12.99 2.95
C LEU A 244 26.74 -14.04 2.82
N TYR A 245 26.44 -15.25 3.24
CA TYR A 245 27.39 -16.37 3.27
C TYR A 245 26.75 -17.61 2.68
N PHE A 246 27.52 -18.39 1.91
CA PHE A 246 27.14 -19.75 1.57
C PHE A 246 27.13 -20.63 2.81
N PRO A 247 26.29 -21.67 2.87
CA PRO A 247 26.42 -22.71 3.89
C PRO A 247 27.82 -23.33 3.86
N TYR A 248 28.36 -23.68 5.03
CA TYR A 248 29.64 -24.35 5.09
C TYR A 248 29.46 -25.83 4.73
N THR A 249 30.18 -26.32 3.71
CA THR A 249 30.13 -27.69 3.19
C THR A 249 31.41 -28.47 3.46
N GLY A 250 32.40 -27.87 4.13
CA GLY A 250 33.66 -28.54 4.42
C GLY A 250 33.58 -29.55 5.57
N PRO A 251 34.66 -30.33 5.80
CA PRO A 251 34.71 -31.33 6.84
C PRO A 251 34.57 -30.72 8.24
N TYR A 252 34.03 -31.53 9.16
CA TYR A 252 33.98 -31.16 10.57
C TYR A 252 35.36 -31.36 11.22
N ALA A 253 35.85 -30.32 11.89
CA ALA A 253 37.18 -30.31 12.50
C ALA A 253 37.31 -31.14 13.80
N GLY A 254 36.26 -31.86 14.21
CA GLY A 254 36.26 -32.73 15.38
C GLY A 254 36.14 -32.05 16.75
N ARG A 255 36.28 -30.73 16.84
CA ARG A 255 36.18 -29.96 18.09
C ARG A 255 35.27 -28.71 17.96
N GLY A 256 34.46 -28.47 18.97
CA GLY A 256 33.59 -27.30 19.06
C GLY A 256 32.31 -27.34 18.19
N PRO A 257 31.53 -26.27 18.10
CA PRO A 257 30.32 -26.23 17.26
C PRO A 257 30.67 -26.34 15.78
N ARG A 258 29.86 -27.06 14.99
CA ARG A 258 30.02 -27.10 13.53
C ARG A 258 30.00 -25.71 12.93
N ARG A 259 30.94 -25.43 12.03
CA ARG A 259 31.00 -24.20 11.27
C ARG A 259 29.73 -24.07 10.41
N LYS A 260 28.97 -22.98 10.60
CA LYS A 260 27.71 -22.73 9.88
C LYS A 260 27.96 -21.94 8.59
N TYR A 261 28.84 -20.96 8.63
CA TYR A 261 29.07 -20.01 7.53
C TYR A 261 30.29 -20.40 6.71
N GLY A 262 30.07 -20.57 5.42
CA GLY A 262 31.11 -20.80 4.42
C GLY A 262 31.71 -19.47 3.90
N ARG A 263 32.00 -19.40 2.60
CA ARG A 263 32.53 -18.21 1.93
C ARG A 263 31.50 -17.08 1.94
N LYS A 264 31.95 -15.85 2.20
CA LYS A 264 31.12 -14.66 2.00
C LYS A 264 30.90 -14.43 0.50
N ILE A 265 29.69 -14.01 0.12
CA ILE A 265 29.40 -13.70 -1.27
C ILE A 265 30.17 -12.45 -1.70
N ASP A 266 30.71 -12.50 -2.89
CA ASP A 266 31.25 -11.37 -3.60
C ASP A 266 30.26 -10.95 -4.69
N TYR A 267 29.65 -9.77 -4.56
CA TYR A 267 28.63 -9.27 -5.48
C TYR A 267 29.18 -8.89 -6.85
N THR A 268 30.52 -8.76 -6.97
CA THR A 268 31.17 -8.50 -8.26
C THR A 268 31.45 -9.79 -9.03
N HIS A 269 31.58 -10.93 -8.32
CA HIS A 269 31.90 -12.24 -8.91
C HIS A 269 31.03 -13.34 -8.30
N ILE A 270 29.73 -13.33 -8.66
CA ILE A 270 28.79 -14.38 -8.23
C ILE A 270 29.02 -15.62 -9.10
N PRO A 271 29.19 -16.82 -8.51
CA PRO A 271 29.42 -18.03 -9.28
C PRO A 271 28.31 -18.36 -10.26
N GLY A 272 28.67 -18.74 -11.50
CA GLY A 272 27.74 -18.98 -12.60
C GLY A 272 26.70 -20.08 -12.33
N GLN A 273 26.99 -21.03 -11.45
CA GLN A 273 26.02 -22.07 -11.05
C GLN A 273 24.74 -21.53 -10.41
N TYR A 274 24.74 -20.30 -9.90
CA TYR A 274 23.57 -19.63 -9.31
C TYR A 274 22.85 -18.73 -10.29
N LEU A 275 23.37 -18.54 -11.51
CA LEU A 275 22.75 -17.76 -12.57
C LEU A 275 21.45 -18.45 -13.03
N LYS A 276 20.37 -17.70 -13.06
CA LYS A 276 19.05 -18.16 -13.50
C LYS A 276 18.67 -17.56 -14.85
N GLU A 277 19.01 -16.30 -15.05
CA GLU A 277 18.61 -15.55 -16.26
C GLU A 277 19.63 -14.46 -16.59
N THR A 278 19.79 -14.19 -17.86
CA THR A 278 20.52 -13.03 -18.38
C THR A 278 19.68 -12.40 -19.47
N THR A 279 19.41 -11.10 -19.34
CA THR A 279 18.71 -10.29 -20.34
C THR A 279 19.54 -9.07 -20.69
N VAL A 280 19.43 -8.62 -21.94
CA VAL A 280 20.08 -7.38 -22.41
C VAL A 280 19.01 -6.49 -23.01
N GLU A 281 18.82 -5.32 -22.44
CA GLU A 281 17.89 -4.30 -22.92
C GLU A 281 18.68 -3.02 -23.21
N GLY A 282 18.79 -2.66 -24.48
CA GLY A 282 19.65 -1.57 -24.91
C GLY A 282 21.11 -1.81 -24.50
N HIS A 283 21.63 -0.96 -23.63
CA HIS A 283 23.00 -1.05 -23.12
C HIS A 283 23.09 -1.62 -21.70
N ILE A 284 21.97 -2.14 -21.15
CA ILE A 284 21.92 -2.68 -19.79
C ILE A 284 21.82 -4.20 -19.84
N GLU A 285 22.88 -4.86 -19.38
CA GLU A 285 22.84 -6.30 -19.08
C GLU A 285 22.31 -6.50 -17.68
N THR A 286 21.28 -7.34 -17.53
CA THR A 286 20.70 -7.75 -16.25
C THR A 286 20.92 -9.23 -16.05
N ARG A 287 21.58 -9.60 -14.95
CA ARG A 287 21.79 -10.98 -14.53
C ARG A 287 21.06 -11.26 -13.24
N VAL A 288 20.27 -12.32 -13.20
CA VAL A 288 19.51 -12.76 -12.03
C VAL A 288 20.15 -14.02 -11.47
N TYR A 289 20.57 -13.96 -10.23
CA TYR A 289 21.16 -15.08 -9.51
C TYR A 289 20.24 -15.49 -8.35
N GLN A 290 20.15 -16.80 -8.06
CA GLN A 290 19.39 -17.33 -6.94
C GLN A 290 20.22 -18.33 -6.15
N ALA A 291 20.26 -18.17 -4.83
CA ALA A 291 20.93 -19.10 -3.93
C ALA A 291 20.27 -19.06 -2.53
N GLN A 292 20.34 -20.19 -1.84
CA GLN A 292 20.06 -20.23 -0.40
C GLN A 292 21.28 -19.76 0.36
N LEU A 293 21.17 -18.60 1.02
CA LEU A 293 22.29 -17.94 1.70
C LEU A 293 21.98 -17.74 3.18
N LEU A 294 23.03 -17.62 3.96
CA LEU A 294 22.98 -17.34 5.40
C LEU A 294 23.33 -15.89 5.67
N HIS A 295 22.58 -15.26 6.54
CA HIS A 295 22.90 -13.94 7.08
C HIS A 295 23.08 -14.03 8.61
N LYS A 296 24.03 -13.30 9.18
CA LYS A 296 24.32 -13.43 10.62
C LYS A 296 23.18 -12.99 11.53
N GLU A 297 22.31 -12.10 11.06
CA GLU A 297 21.16 -11.64 11.82
C GLU A 297 19.97 -12.60 11.76
N PHE A 298 19.89 -13.45 10.75
CA PHE A 298 18.77 -14.38 10.60
C PHE A 298 19.13 -15.76 11.16
N ALA A 299 18.19 -16.38 11.85
CA ALA A 299 18.39 -17.71 12.44
C ALA A 299 18.46 -18.81 11.39
N GLN A 300 17.79 -18.64 10.26
CA GLN A 300 17.59 -19.62 9.20
C GLN A 300 18.18 -19.14 7.88
N PRO A 301 18.42 -20.06 6.92
CA PRO A 301 18.74 -19.68 5.54
C PRO A 301 17.64 -18.82 4.93
N LEU A 302 18.02 -18.00 3.97
CA LEU A 302 17.13 -17.20 3.15
C LEU A 302 17.25 -17.65 1.72
N ASN A 303 16.15 -17.68 1.00
CA ASN A 303 16.12 -17.75 -0.45
C ASN A 303 16.42 -16.35 -0.98
N VAL A 304 17.58 -16.15 -1.54
CA VAL A 304 18.08 -14.85 -1.97
C VAL A 304 18.16 -14.78 -3.48
N VAL A 305 17.58 -13.72 -4.04
CA VAL A 305 17.73 -13.37 -5.45
C VAL A 305 18.53 -12.07 -5.54
N ILE A 306 19.62 -12.11 -6.34
CA ILE A 306 20.47 -10.96 -6.61
C ILE A 306 20.28 -10.57 -8.06
N ILE A 307 19.78 -9.34 -8.29
CA ILE A 307 19.61 -8.75 -9.60
C ILE A 307 20.80 -7.81 -9.81
N ALA A 308 21.75 -8.20 -10.65
CA ALA A 308 22.92 -7.40 -10.99
C ALA A 308 22.71 -6.74 -12.37
N LYS A 309 22.83 -5.43 -12.43
CA LYS A 309 22.76 -4.66 -13.67
C LYS A 309 24.12 -4.08 -14.02
N THR A 310 24.55 -4.25 -15.26
CA THR A 310 25.81 -3.70 -15.78
C THR A 310 25.47 -2.87 -17.03
N ASN A 311 25.88 -1.61 -17.04
CA ASN A 311 25.86 -0.81 -18.23
C ASN A 311 27.06 -1.22 -19.12
N LEU A 312 26.80 -1.75 -20.30
CA LEU A 312 27.83 -2.29 -21.20
C LEU A 312 28.74 -1.23 -21.82
N GLN A 313 28.28 0.04 -21.87
CA GLN A 313 29.09 1.15 -22.36
C GLN A 313 30.00 1.73 -21.27
N THR A 314 29.42 2.05 -20.09
CA THR A 314 30.14 2.72 -19.01
C THR A 314 30.77 1.77 -18.00
N GLN A 315 30.47 0.46 -18.10
CA GLN A 315 30.86 -0.59 -17.14
C GLN A 315 30.38 -0.33 -15.70
N ALA A 316 29.46 0.64 -15.51
CA ALA A 316 28.86 0.90 -14.22
C ALA A 316 27.99 -0.28 -13.79
N ARG A 317 28.13 -0.68 -12.51
CA ARG A 317 27.41 -1.82 -11.93
C ARG A 317 26.55 -1.40 -10.76
N ALA A 318 25.36 -1.98 -10.67
CA ALA A 318 24.47 -1.85 -9.54
C ALA A 318 23.80 -3.20 -9.26
N HIS A 319 23.40 -3.45 -8.02
CA HIS A 319 22.65 -4.65 -7.68
C HIS A 319 21.60 -4.41 -6.62
N VAL A 320 20.60 -5.25 -6.62
CA VAL A 320 19.53 -5.32 -5.63
C VAL A 320 19.48 -6.73 -5.06
N ILE A 321 19.27 -6.86 -3.76
CA ILE A 321 19.22 -8.13 -3.05
C ILE A 321 17.80 -8.30 -2.50
N LEU A 322 17.03 -9.19 -3.13
CA LEU A 322 15.72 -9.60 -2.66
C LEU A 322 15.84 -10.90 -1.88
N PHE A 323 14.93 -11.14 -0.95
CA PHE A 323 14.89 -12.42 -0.25
C PHE A 323 13.47 -12.85 0.10
N SER A 324 13.31 -14.15 0.25
CA SER A 324 12.13 -14.77 0.85
C SER A 324 12.53 -15.72 1.96
N SER A 325 11.65 -15.91 2.93
CA SER A 325 11.75 -17.01 3.90
C SER A 325 11.24 -18.34 3.35
N ASP A 326 10.60 -18.34 2.19
CA ASP A 326 10.26 -19.54 1.45
C ASP A 326 11.47 -19.94 0.60
N LEU A 327 12.08 -21.07 0.97
CA LEU A 327 13.29 -21.57 0.29
C LEU A 327 13.00 -22.19 -1.08
N THR A 328 11.72 -22.44 -1.40
CA THR A 328 11.28 -23.12 -2.63
C THR A 328 10.78 -22.15 -3.70
N LEU A 329 10.50 -20.89 -3.34
CA LEU A 329 9.98 -19.87 -4.26
C LEU A 329 10.99 -19.63 -5.40
N ALA A 330 10.54 -19.78 -6.65
CA ALA A 330 11.37 -19.54 -7.85
C ALA A 330 11.81 -18.07 -7.96
N ALA A 331 12.98 -17.84 -8.57
CA ALA A 331 13.55 -16.49 -8.73
C ALA A 331 12.60 -15.54 -9.43
N ALA A 332 12.01 -15.96 -10.55
CA ALA A 332 11.07 -15.13 -11.31
C ALA A 332 9.86 -14.70 -10.46
N ALA A 333 9.26 -15.63 -9.71
CA ALA A 333 8.13 -15.32 -8.83
C ALA A 333 8.55 -14.38 -7.69
N LEU A 334 9.75 -14.56 -7.09
CA LEU A 334 10.23 -13.68 -6.03
C LEU A 334 10.42 -12.26 -6.55
N VAL A 335 11.00 -12.10 -7.73
CA VAL A 335 11.21 -10.79 -8.38
C VAL A 335 9.87 -10.14 -8.71
N ASP A 336 8.95 -10.90 -9.31
CA ASP A 336 7.62 -10.41 -9.68
C ASP A 336 6.80 -9.99 -8.45
N TYR A 337 6.73 -10.83 -7.43
CA TYR A 337 5.98 -10.55 -6.20
C TYR A 337 6.52 -9.33 -5.45
N TYR A 338 7.85 -9.17 -5.38
CA TYR A 338 8.44 -7.97 -4.80
C TYR A 338 8.14 -6.72 -5.65
N GLY A 339 8.17 -6.86 -6.98
CA GLY A 339 7.80 -5.78 -7.91
C GLY A 339 6.35 -5.34 -7.75
N LEU A 340 5.43 -6.29 -7.54
CA LEU A 340 4.02 -6.03 -7.31
C LEU A 340 3.73 -5.25 -6.02
N ARG A 341 4.64 -5.25 -5.04
CA ARG A 341 4.53 -4.39 -3.85
C ARG A 341 4.29 -2.92 -4.23
N PHE A 342 4.93 -2.46 -5.29
CA PHE A 342 4.81 -1.07 -5.73
C PHE A 342 3.37 -0.65 -6.09
N GLN A 343 2.48 -1.62 -6.34
CA GLN A 343 1.07 -1.32 -6.63
C GLN A 343 0.34 -0.62 -5.47
N ILE A 344 0.79 -0.77 -4.23
CA ILE A 344 0.21 -0.04 -3.08
C ILE A 344 0.49 1.46 -3.16
N GLU A 345 1.62 1.87 -3.75
CA GLU A 345 1.99 3.28 -3.91
C GLU A 345 1.04 3.99 -4.90
N PHE A 346 0.50 3.27 -5.89
CA PHE A 346 -0.56 3.80 -6.75
C PHE A 346 -1.87 4.03 -5.98
N ASN A 347 -2.20 3.18 -5.00
CA ASN A 347 -3.36 3.43 -4.13
C ASN A 347 -3.19 4.73 -3.33
N PHE A 348 -1.98 4.97 -2.79
CA PHE A 348 -1.69 6.21 -2.07
C PHE A 348 -1.73 7.44 -2.98
N ARG A 349 -1.17 7.33 -4.17
CA ARG A 349 -1.24 8.39 -5.19
C ARG A 349 -2.70 8.72 -5.53
N ASP A 350 -3.51 7.73 -5.85
CA ASP A 350 -4.90 7.91 -6.23
C ASP A 350 -5.74 8.47 -5.07
N ALA A 351 -5.50 7.99 -3.83
CA ALA A 351 -6.15 8.51 -2.64
C ALA A 351 -5.81 9.99 -2.36
N LYS A 352 -4.55 10.39 -2.58
CA LYS A 352 -4.11 11.79 -2.46
C LYS A 352 -4.68 12.66 -3.57
N GLN A 353 -4.54 12.23 -4.81
CA GLN A 353 -4.86 13.02 -5.99
C GLN A 353 -6.36 13.17 -6.21
N TYR A 354 -7.14 12.12 -5.96
CA TYR A 354 -8.56 12.10 -6.35
C TYR A 354 -9.53 12.05 -5.18
N TRP A 355 -9.11 11.52 -4.02
CA TRP A 355 -10.02 11.14 -2.93
C TRP A 355 -9.75 11.87 -1.61
N GLY A 356 -8.87 12.88 -1.63
CA GLY A 356 -8.72 13.83 -0.54
C GLY A 356 -7.92 13.36 0.67
N LEU A 357 -7.05 12.36 0.52
CA LEU A 357 -6.19 11.90 1.62
C LEU A 357 -5.29 13.02 2.17
N GLU A 358 -4.95 14.03 1.38
CA GLU A 358 -4.21 15.21 1.82
C GLU A 358 -5.10 16.40 2.18
N ASP A 359 -6.36 16.40 1.73
CA ASP A 359 -7.26 17.56 1.80
C ASP A 359 -8.05 17.68 3.11
N PHE A 360 -8.26 16.57 3.83
CA PHE A 360 -9.12 16.57 5.01
C PHE A 360 -8.57 17.46 6.13
N MET A 361 -9.47 18.11 6.87
CA MET A 361 -9.17 19.01 7.99
C MET A 361 -9.72 18.49 9.34
N ASN A 362 -10.04 17.22 9.42
CA ASN A 362 -10.51 16.57 10.63
C ASN A 362 -9.42 16.58 11.71
N ILE A 363 -9.81 16.87 12.95
CA ILE A 363 -8.88 16.98 14.08
C ILE A 363 -9.07 15.88 15.13
N THR A 364 -10.27 15.29 15.21
CA THR A 364 -10.58 14.23 16.18
C THR A 364 -10.06 12.87 15.74
N PRO A 365 -9.79 11.92 16.66
CA PRO A 365 -9.35 10.56 16.30
C PRO A 365 -10.27 9.89 15.28
N THR A 366 -11.57 9.84 15.58
CA THR A 366 -12.59 9.24 14.69
C THR A 366 -12.65 9.95 13.35
N GLY A 367 -12.60 11.28 13.34
CA GLY A 367 -12.67 12.07 12.11
C GLY A 367 -11.46 11.83 11.20
N VAL A 368 -10.26 11.76 11.76
CA VAL A 368 -9.01 11.46 11.02
C VAL A 368 -9.05 10.04 10.46
N THR A 369 -9.44 9.06 11.28
CA THR A 369 -9.60 7.66 10.85
C THR A 369 -10.60 7.55 9.71
N ASN A 370 -11.77 8.17 9.83
CA ASN A 370 -12.79 8.12 8.79
C ASN A 370 -12.33 8.80 7.49
N ALA A 371 -11.61 9.91 7.58
CA ALA A 371 -11.12 10.62 6.39
C ALA A 371 -10.09 9.78 5.61
N ALA A 372 -9.12 9.21 6.30
CA ALA A 372 -8.10 8.38 5.66
C ALA A 372 -8.69 7.08 5.06
N ASN A 373 -9.54 6.40 5.85
CA ASN A 373 -10.17 5.17 5.39
C ASN A 373 -11.11 5.42 4.21
N LEU A 374 -11.94 6.47 4.26
CA LEU A 374 -12.82 6.82 3.15
C LEU A 374 -12.03 7.11 1.87
N SER A 375 -10.93 7.87 1.95
CA SER A 375 -10.09 8.19 0.79
C SER A 375 -9.53 6.92 0.13
N LEU A 376 -9.04 5.97 0.92
CA LEU A 376 -8.51 4.70 0.40
C LEU A 376 -9.62 3.73 -0.01
N PHE A 377 -10.78 3.75 0.64
CA PHE A 377 -11.95 2.97 0.24
C PHE A 377 -12.46 3.40 -1.15
N MET A 378 -12.46 4.71 -1.42
CA MET A 378 -12.83 5.24 -2.73
C MET A 378 -11.91 4.80 -3.87
N VAL A 379 -10.66 4.40 -3.59
CA VAL A 379 -9.78 3.77 -4.60
C VAL A 379 -10.37 2.45 -5.09
N ASN A 380 -10.84 1.59 -4.16
CA ASN A 380 -11.50 0.32 -4.52
C ASN A 380 -12.83 0.56 -5.23
N VAL A 381 -13.62 1.54 -4.78
CA VAL A 381 -14.91 1.90 -5.41
C VAL A 381 -14.69 2.39 -6.84
N ALA A 382 -13.74 3.29 -7.06
CA ALA A 382 -13.39 3.80 -8.39
C ALA A 382 -12.89 2.70 -9.31
N TYR A 383 -12.03 1.80 -8.82
CA TYR A 383 -11.60 0.64 -9.58
C TYR A 383 -12.81 -0.16 -10.10
N ARG A 384 -13.76 -0.49 -9.22
CA ARG A 384 -14.94 -1.28 -9.60
C ARG A 384 -15.82 -0.53 -10.60
N LEU A 385 -16.08 0.75 -10.39
CA LEU A 385 -16.84 1.59 -11.31
C LEU A 385 -16.22 1.70 -12.70
N CYS A 386 -14.88 1.77 -12.77
CA CYS A 386 -14.17 1.83 -14.04
C CYS A 386 -14.11 0.48 -14.76
N THR A 387 -14.17 -0.65 -14.03
CA THR A 387 -13.95 -1.99 -14.60
C THR A 387 -14.93 -2.32 -15.72
N ASP A 388 -16.21 -2.03 -15.52
CA ASP A 388 -17.25 -2.36 -16.51
C ASP A 388 -17.13 -1.48 -17.78
N VAL A 389 -16.72 -0.22 -17.60
CA VAL A 389 -16.52 0.71 -18.71
C VAL A 389 -15.27 0.34 -19.52
N ARG A 390 -14.20 -0.07 -18.83
CA ARG A 390 -12.94 -0.48 -19.46
C ARG A 390 -13.05 -1.70 -20.38
N GLN A 391 -14.07 -2.50 -20.24
CA GLN A 391 -14.35 -3.59 -21.20
C GLN A 391 -14.60 -3.06 -22.62
N ARG A 392 -15.15 -1.84 -22.75
CA ARG A 392 -15.46 -1.17 -24.04
C ARG A 392 -14.51 0.00 -24.34
N ALA A 393 -13.91 0.59 -23.32
CA ALA A 393 -12.99 1.72 -23.40
C ALA A 393 -11.80 1.47 -22.47
N PRO A 394 -10.75 0.73 -22.91
CA PRO A 394 -9.64 0.31 -22.08
C PRO A 394 -8.92 1.47 -21.36
N ASP A 395 -8.83 2.63 -22.01
CA ASP A 395 -8.14 3.83 -21.50
C ASP A 395 -8.98 4.65 -20.50
N TYR A 396 -10.22 4.22 -20.21
CA TYR A 396 -11.10 4.93 -19.28
C TYR A 396 -10.47 5.07 -17.90
N SER A 397 -10.27 6.31 -17.47
CA SER A 397 -9.55 6.69 -16.27
C SER A 397 -10.48 7.10 -15.11
N VAL A 398 -9.90 7.34 -13.93
CA VAL A 398 -10.61 7.93 -12.79
C VAL A 398 -11.07 9.35 -13.11
N LEU A 399 -10.34 10.10 -13.94
CA LEU A 399 -10.75 11.44 -14.37
C LEU A 399 -11.97 11.40 -15.28
N ASP A 400 -12.06 10.42 -16.18
CA ASP A 400 -13.24 10.20 -17.02
C ASP A 400 -14.46 9.81 -16.17
N LEU A 401 -14.25 8.93 -15.16
CA LEU A 401 -15.28 8.59 -14.19
C LEU A 401 -15.83 9.84 -13.49
N LYS A 402 -14.91 10.71 -13.00
CA LYS A 402 -15.32 11.96 -12.33
C LYS A 402 -16.03 12.92 -13.30
N ALA A 403 -15.60 12.98 -14.55
CA ALA A 403 -16.24 13.80 -15.58
C ALA A 403 -17.68 13.33 -15.86
N ASP A 404 -17.87 12.03 -16.04
CA ASP A 404 -19.18 11.42 -16.26
C ASP A 404 -20.15 11.72 -15.12
N TYR A 405 -19.75 11.43 -13.88
CA TYR A 405 -20.62 11.66 -12.72
C TYR A 405 -20.94 13.15 -12.52
N ARG A 406 -20.01 14.02 -12.87
CA ARG A 406 -20.23 15.48 -12.86
C ARG A 406 -21.21 15.90 -13.94
N GLY A 407 -21.04 15.42 -15.17
CA GLY A 407 -21.96 15.68 -16.27
C GLY A 407 -23.38 15.20 -15.95
N TYR A 408 -23.52 13.97 -15.43
CA TYR A 408 -24.81 13.47 -14.93
C TYR A 408 -25.41 14.38 -13.85
N LYS A 409 -24.60 14.85 -12.90
CA LYS A 409 -25.07 15.74 -11.82
C LYS A 409 -25.59 17.05 -12.37
N TYR A 410 -24.87 17.67 -13.29
CA TYR A 410 -25.29 18.94 -13.91
C TYR A 410 -26.60 18.77 -14.69
N VAL A 411 -26.71 17.72 -15.50
CA VAL A 411 -27.95 17.45 -16.25
C VAL A 411 -29.13 17.20 -15.30
N GLU A 412 -28.91 16.38 -14.26
CA GLU A 412 -29.95 16.09 -13.26
C GLU A 412 -30.49 17.35 -12.59
N GLU A 413 -29.57 18.22 -12.09
CA GLU A 413 -29.96 19.49 -11.45
C GLU A 413 -30.68 20.43 -12.43
N THR A 414 -30.21 20.51 -13.68
CA THR A 414 -30.86 21.34 -14.72
C THR A 414 -32.28 20.85 -15.02
N ILE A 415 -32.45 19.53 -15.18
CA ILE A 415 -33.76 18.95 -15.49
C ILE A 415 -34.74 19.14 -14.32
N GLN A 416 -34.25 19.13 -13.06
CA GLN A 416 -35.11 19.38 -11.91
C GLN A 416 -35.67 20.83 -11.88
N MET A 417 -35.04 21.77 -12.55
CA MET A 417 -35.49 23.18 -12.65
C MET A 417 -36.48 23.39 -13.80
N LEU A 418 -36.62 22.45 -14.72
CA LEU A 418 -37.56 22.60 -15.84
C LEU A 418 -38.99 22.43 -15.33
N PRO A 419 -39.93 23.26 -15.83
CA PRO A 419 -41.35 23.15 -15.49
C PRO A 419 -41.95 21.83 -15.96
N GLU A 420 -41.52 21.34 -17.12
CA GLU A 420 -41.86 20.04 -17.67
C GLU A 420 -40.62 19.17 -17.84
N LYS A 421 -40.75 17.90 -17.46
CA LYS A 421 -39.63 16.97 -17.59
C LYS A 421 -39.59 16.42 -19.02
N PRO A 422 -38.39 16.30 -19.62
CA PRO A 422 -38.23 15.65 -20.92
C PRO A 422 -38.74 14.20 -20.89
N GLU A 423 -39.23 13.72 -22.04
CA GLU A 423 -39.55 12.31 -22.19
C GLU A 423 -38.36 11.39 -21.85
N PRO A 424 -38.56 10.19 -21.31
CA PRO A 424 -37.50 9.30 -20.86
C PRO A 424 -36.45 8.97 -21.94
N ILE A 425 -36.85 8.86 -23.22
CA ILE A 425 -35.94 8.60 -24.34
C ILE A 425 -35.02 9.80 -24.57
N LEU A 426 -35.60 11.02 -24.62
CA LEU A 426 -34.85 12.26 -24.78
C LEU A 426 -33.94 12.51 -23.58
N LEU A 427 -34.41 12.25 -22.37
CA LEU A 427 -33.62 12.32 -21.16
C LEU A 427 -32.37 11.42 -21.19
N THR A 428 -32.56 10.15 -21.62
CA THR A 428 -31.47 9.21 -21.78
C THR A 428 -30.45 9.68 -22.79
N LYS A 429 -30.89 10.24 -23.92
CA LYS A 429 -30.03 10.82 -24.95
C LYS A 429 -29.24 12.03 -24.44
N ILE A 430 -29.90 12.96 -23.75
CA ILE A 430 -29.25 14.15 -23.13
C ILE A 430 -28.18 13.71 -22.13
N LEU A 431 -28.53 12.79 -21.21
CA LEU A 431 -27.60 12.27 -20.21
C LEU A 431 -26.37 11.63 -20.85
N SER A 432 -26.56 10.76 -21.87
CA SER A 432 -25.44 10.08 -22.53
C SER A 432 -24.50 11.04 -23.28
N GLN A 433 -25.04 12.07 -23.90
CA GLN A 433 -24.27 13.05 -24.66
C GLN A 433 -23.53 14.02 -23.73
N VAL A 434 -24.22 14.60 -22.74
CA VAL A 434 -23.65 15.63 -21.87
C VAL A 434 -22.65 15.02 -20.88
N ALA A 435 -22.94 13.85 -20.32
CA ALA A 435 -22.02 13.20 -19.38
C ALA A 435 -20.63 12.94 -19.97
N GLY A 436 -20.58 12.62 -21.28
CA GLY A 436 -19.32 12.34 -21.97
C GLY A 436 -18.44 13.57 -22.29
N LEU A 437 -18.99 14.79 -22.26
CA LEU A 437 -18.28 15.99 -22.74
C LEU A 437 -16.99 16.32 -21.99
N GLY A 438 -16.90 15.93 -20.72
CA GLY A 438 -15.72 16.21 -19.89
C GLY A 438 -14.69 15.09 -19.84
N ARG A 439 -14.85 14.03 -20.62
CA ARG A 439 -13.89 12.90 -20.66
C ARG A 439 -12.59 13.31 -21.32
N ILE A 440 -11.49 12.77 -20.79
CA ILE A 440 -10.16 12.93 -21.38
C ILE A 440 -9.96 11.90 -22.49
N HIS A 441 -10.44 10.65 -22.25
CA HIS A 441 -10.41 9.57 -23.21
C HIS A 441 -11.80 9.40 -23.81
N ALA A 442 -12.08 10.13 -24.88
CA ALA A 442 -13.38 10.05 -25.56
C ALA A 442 -13.52 8.67 -26.21
N VAL A 443 -14.59 7.96 -25.86
CA VAL A 443 -15.05 6.85 -26.69
C VAL A 443 -15.51 7.48 -28.02
N GLN A 444 -14.82 7.18 -29.12
CA GLN A 444 -15.29 7.60 -30.43
C GLN A 444 -16.72 7.03 -30.61
N PRO A 445 -17.71 7.88 -30.85
CA PRO A 445 -19.03 7.36 -31.19
C PRO A 445 -18.86 6.55 -32.49
N SER A 446 -19.24 5.29 -32.44
CA SER A 446 -19.42 4.51 -33.67
C SER A 446 -20.59 5.15 -34.41
N PHE A 447 -20.31 6.14 -35.26
CA PHE A 447 -21.27 6.63 -36.24
C PHE A 447 -21.35 5.57 -37.32
N SER A 448 -22.24 4.60 -37.14
CA SER A 448 -22.80 3.88 -38.28
C SER A 448 -23.86 4.79 -38.89
N PHE A 449 -23.49 5.55 -39.92
CA PHE A 449 -24.47 6.09 -40.84
C PHE A 449 -25.00 4.91 -41.63
N SER A 450 -26.21 4.50 -41.39
CA SER A 450 -27.05 3.74 -42.31
C SER A 450 -28.07 4.68 -42.95
#